data_f8251c4d3afb73fa0edb6fa331656c57
#
_entry.id   f8251c4d3afb73fa0edb6fa331656c57
#
_cell.length_a   1.000
_cell.length_b   1.000
_cell.length_c   1.000
_cell.angle_alpha   90.00
_cell.angle_beta   90.00
_cell.angle_gamma   90.00
#
_symmetry.space_group_name_H-M   'P 1'
#
loop_
_entity.id
_entity.type
_entity.pdbx_description
1 polymer ?
#
loop_
_entity_poly.entity_id
_entity_poly.type
_entity_poly.pdbx_seq_one_letter_code
_entity_poly.pdbx_strand_id
1 'polypeptide(L)'
;MNVIFKIAKTHLLSKPKQTIVAMLGVTFGIGMYIMMISLMTGLNNFTEDLTKIASADIRIYKDITEPRATLLDRIRPEGLNQVHSVKPKNESDKIRNARQIAELLRKDPEVIGVAPRLTSQVFYNFGPVKLNGSVAGVDIMEEDKLFALNTKIKAGSLAALKTTSNGLIIGSGLAKKLSANVGDLLMVTTPQGVIYTMKVVGIFQLGLGEIDNVRSYANLATVQKLLGKDASYITDLNLKITNYRAARLKAEGIQANFGYKAEDWETANSTLLAGAIIRDIMTYSVSITLLIVAGFGIYNILNMTIYSKMKDIAILKATGFAAKDVTGIFLTQSLIIGLVGSLLGLVVGYVFSLLLAQVPFDGGELLALDSLPINFDSKYYFIGIVFGVLTTAVAGWMPSRKAGKIDPIEIIRGI
;
A
#
# COMPACT_ATOMS: atom_id res chain seq x y z
N MET A 1 43.34 -11.96 20.21
CA MET A 1 42.39 -10.84 20.33
C MET A 1 43.14 -9.56 19.99
N ASN A 2 42.71 -8.83 18.97
CA ASN A 2 43.46 -7.71 18.38
C ASN A 2 43.62 -6.58 19.43
N VAL A 3 44.83 -6.05 19.64
CA VAL A 3 45.15 -4.98 20.62
C VAL A 3 44.26 -3.76 20.39
N ILE A 4 43.96 -3.43 19.12
CA ILE A 4 43.06 -2.34 18.70
C ILE A 4 41.68 -2.50 19.35
N PHE A 5 41.12 -3.70 19.34
CA PHE A 5 39.80 -3.98 19.93
C PHE A 5 39.81 -3.81 21.45
N LYS A 6 40.88 -4.26 22.16
CA LYS A 6 41.00 -4.08 23.61
C LYS A 6 41.05 -2.61 23.99
N ILE A 7 41.84 -1.80 23.30
CA ILE A 7 41.96 -0.37 23.54
C ILE A 7 40.62 0.32 23.26
N ALA A 8 39.97 0.01 22.12
CA ALA A 8 38.67 0.56 21.79
C ALA A 8 37.61 0.28 22.87
N LYS A 9 37.52 -0.97 23.35
CA LYS A 9 36.60 -1.35 24.43
C LYS A 9 36.90 -0.59 25.73
N THR A 10 38.18 -0.50 26.14
CA THR A 10 38.59 0.24 27.35
C THR A 10 38.21 1.71 27.27
N HIS A 11 38.39 2.36 26.10
CA HIS A 11 38.01 3.75 25.89
C HIS A 11 36.50 3.96 26.04
N LEU A 12 35.68 3.06 25.47
CA LEU A 12 34.21 3.13 25.60
C LEU A 12 33.74 3.00 27.07
N LEU A 13 34.38 2.11 27.82
CA LEU A 13 34.05 1.89 29.21
C LEU A 13 34.58 3.00 30.16
N SER A 14 35.64 3.73 29.76
CA SER A 14 36.21 4.82 30.55
C SER A 14 35.32 6.08 30.61
N LYS A 15 34.43 6.28 29.61
CA LYS A 15 33.48 7.39 29.56
C LYS A 15 32.05 6.91 29.26
N PRO A 16 31.41 6.19 30.18
CA PRO A 16 30.15 5.50 29.92
C PRO A 16 29.02 6.47 29.54
N LYS A 17 28.95 7.66 30.15
CA LYS A 17 27.91 8.65 29.83
C LYS A 17 27.94 9.07 28.36
N GLN A 18 29.13 9.35 27.80
CA GLN A 18 29.27 9.75 26.39
C GLN A 18 28.93 8.58 25.45
N THR A 19 29.39 7.37 25.80
CA THR A 19 29.09 6.15 25.03
C THR A 19 27.59 5.86 24.98
N ILE A 20 26.91 5.99 26.12
CA ILE A 20 25.45 5.78 26.22
C ILE A 20 24.70 6.81 25.37
N VAL A 21 25.06 8.09 25.42
CA VAL A 21 24.41 9.13 24.61
C VAL A 21 24.60 8.87 23.12
N ALA A 22 25.82 8.43 22.70
CA ALA A 22 26.06 8.04 21.31
C ALA A 22 25.21 6.82 20.90
N MET A 23 25.14 5.80 21.74
CA MET A 23 24.31 4.61 21.50
C MET A 23 22.84 4.95 21.44
N LEU A 24 22.32 5.81 22.32
CA LEU A 24 20.93 6.25 22.31
C LEU A 24 20.55 6.93 20.99
N GLY A 25 21.43 7.77 20.44
CA GLY A 25 21.18 8.38 19.13
C GLY A 25 20.96 7.36 18.02
N VAL A 26 21.79 6.31 17.97
CA VAL A 26 21.62 5.20 17.01
C VAL A 26 20.37 4.38 17.33
N THR A 27 20.15 4.08 18.61
CA THR A 27 18.99 3.30 19.10
C THR A 27 17.69 3.97 18.68
N PHE A 28 17.55 5.28 18.90
CA PHE A 28 16.36 6.02 18.46
C PHE A 28 16.24 6.08 16.95
N GLY A 29 17.32 6.34 16.22
CA GLY A 29 17.30 6.38 14.76
C GLY A 29 16.82 5.07 14.16
N ILE A 30 17.38 3.94 14.59
CA ILE A 30 16.99 2.60 14.12
C ILE A 30 15.61 2.20 14.67
N GLY A 31 15.29 2.51 15.92
CA GLY A 31 13.97 2.23 16.49
C GLY A 31 12.83 2.92 15.73
N MET A 32 13.00 4.21 15.44
CA MET A 32 12.05 4.96 14.63
C MET A 32 11.96 4.45 13.19
N TYR A 33 13.09 4.07 12.58
CA TYR A 33 13.10 3.44 11.27
C TYR A 33 12.26 2.17 11.26
N ILE A 34 12.50 1.24 12.21
CA ILE A 34 11.76 -0.02 12.29
C ILE A 34 10.27 0.23 12.51
N MET A 35 9.91 1.10 13.45
CA MET A 35 8.52 1.43 13.73
C MET A 35 7.82 1.99 12.48
N MET A 36 8.46 2.95 11.81
CA MET A 36 7.88 3.63 10.65
C MET A 36 7.76 2.70 9.44
N ILE A 37 8.80 1.91 9.13
CA ILE A 37 8.76 0.98 8.01
C ILE A 37 7.74 -0.14 8.24
N SER A 38 7.64 -0.66 9.47
CA SER A 38 6.67 -1.70 9.84
C SER A 38 5.23 -1.21 9.71
N LEU A 39 4.94 0.04 10.13
CA LEU A 39 3.62 0.64 9.99
C LEU A 39 3.27 0.92 8.53
N MET A 40 4.17 1.58 7.78
CA MET A 40 3.87 1.97 6.40
C MET A 40 3.77 0.79 5.45
N THR A 41 4.66 -0.21 5.60
CA THR A 41 4.55 -1.44 4.81
C THR A 41 3.34 -2.28 5.22
N GLY A 42 2.98 -2.30 6.50
CA GLY A 42 1.74 -2.92 6.96
C GLY A 42 0.51 -2.29 6.32
N LEU A 43 0.44 -0.95 6.31
CA LEU A 43 -0.65 -0.22 5.67
C LEU A 43 -0.68 -0.41 4.15
N ASN A 44 0.48 -0.45 3.49
CA ASN A 44 0.56 -0.71 2.05
C ASN A 44 0.08 -2.11 1.71
N ASN A 45 0.54 -3.14 2.43
CA ASN A 45 0.10 -4.52 2.26
C ASN A 45 -1.41 -4.66 2.49
N PHE A 46 -1.92 -4.05 3.56
CA PHE A 46 -3.35 -4.04 3.84
C PHE A 46 -4.16 -3.41 2.70
N THR A 47 -3.73 -2.26 2.19
CA THR A 47 -4.39 -1.58 1.05
C THR A 47 -4.34 -2.44 -0.22
N GLU A 48 -3.20 -3.07 -0.49
CA GLU A 48 -3.04 -3.99 -1.63
C GLU A 48 -3.96 -5.21 -1.51
N ASP A 49 -4.03 -5.83 -0.33
CA ASP A 49 -4.89 -6.99 -0.09
C ASP A 49 -6.38 -6.64 -0.20
N LEU A 50 -6.80 -5.48 0.32
CA LEU A 50 -8.17 -4.99 0.13
C LEU A 50 -8.47 -4.76 -1.35
N THR A 51 -7.54 -4.18 -2.09
CA THR A 51 -7.69 -3.93 -3.52
C THR A 51 -7.86 -5.25 -4.30
N LYS A 52 -7.06 -6.27 -3.99
CA LYS A 52 -7.16 -7.61 -4.60
C LYS A 52 -8.51 -8.28 -4.35
N ILE A 53 -9.08 -8.08 -3.15
CA ILE A 53 -10.39 -8.65 -2.79
C ILE A 53 -11.53 -7.87 -3.46
N ALA A 54 -11.41 -6.56 -3.54
CA ALA A 54 -12.48 -5.67 -3.97
C ALA A 54 -12.57 -5.47 -5.48
N SER A 55 -11.47 -5.70 -6.22
CA SER A 55 -11.40 -5.48 -7.69
C SER A 55 -11.07 -6.75 -8.46
N ALA A 56 -11.49 -6.79 -9.71
CA ALA A 56 -11.07 -7.81 -10.66
C ALA A 56 -9.59 -7.62 -11.02
N ASP A 57 -8.89 -8.72 -11.36
CA ASP A 57 -7.53 -8.63 -11.86
C ASP A 57 -7.51 -7.96 -13.24
N ILE A 58 -8.55 -8.23 -14.05
CA ILE A 58 -8.79 -7.58 -15.34
C ILE A 58 -10.27 -7.27 -15.46
N ARG A 59 -10.61 -6.04 -15.81
CA ARG A 59 -11.96 -5.59 -16.16
C ARG A 59 -12.05 -5.27 -17.63
N ILE A 60 -12.96 -5.93 -18.35
CA ILE A 60 -13.22 -5.65 -19.76
C ILE A 60 -14.50 -4.84 -19.85
N TYR A 61 -14.47 -3.73 -20.56
CA TYR A 61 -15.62 -2.86 -20.76
C TYR A 61 -15.51 -2.09 -22.09
N LYS A 62 -16.63 -1.50 -22.51
CA LYS A 62 -16.63 -0.64 -23.67
C LYS A 62 -16.37 0.80 -23.22
N ASP A 63 -15.20 1.34 -23.58
CA ASP A 63 -14.91 2.74 -23.33
C ASP A 63 -15.65 3.60 -24.33
N ILE A 64 -16.61 4.40 -23.83
CA ILE A 64 -17.40 5.34 -24.63
C ILE A 64 -16.80 6.74 -24.63
N THR A 65 -15.80 6.99 -23.80
CA THR A 65 -15.14 8.30 -23.61
C THR A 65 -13.92 8.48 -24.52
N GLU A 66 -13.37 7.40 -25.07
CA GLU A 66 -12.24 7.50 -26.00
C GLU A 66 -12.66 8.23 -27.29
N PRO A 67 -11.96 9.34 -27.60
CA PRO A 67 -12.19 10.03 -28.85
C PRO A 67 -11.84 9.09 -30.04
N ARG A 68 -12.84 8.70 -30.80
CA ARG A 68 -12.59 7.91 -32.01
C ARG A 68 -12.08 8.83 -33.09
N ALA A 69 -10.99 8.43 -33.74
CA ALA A 69 -10.50 9.10 -34.94
C ALA A 69 -11.64 9.28 -35.96
N THR A 70 -11.92 10.51 -36.33
CA THR A 70 -12.93 10.82 -37.31
C THR A 70 -12.47 10.34 -38.69
N LEU A 71 -13.39 10.27 -39.67
CA LEU A 71 -13.01 9.98 -41.06
C LEU A 71 -11.98 10.99 -41.59
N LEU A 72 -12.06 12.24 -41.15
CA LEU A 72 -11.11 13.29 -41.50
C LEU A 72 -9.71 13.03 -40.91
N ASP A 73 -9.64 12.53 -39.70
CA ASP A 73 -8.35 12.18 -39.06
C ASP A 73 -7.67 10.99 -39.74
N ARG A 74 -8.48 10.09 -40.34
CA ARG A 74 -7.95 8.97 -41.13
C ARG A 74 -7.49 9.40 -42.53
N ILE A 75 -8.15 10.41 -43.13
CA ILE A 75 -7.83 10.90 -44.49
C ILE A 75 -6.67 11.92 -44.42
N ARG A 76 -6.60 12.70 -43.33
CA ARG A 76 -5.55 13.73 -43.10
C ARG A 76 -4.96 13.60 -41.73
N PRO A 77 -4.09 12.62 -41.50
CA PRO A 77 -3.51 12.35 -40.15
C PRO A 77 -2.60 13.47 -39.66
N GLU A 78 -2.06 14.32 -40.54
CA GLU A 78 -1.16 15.43 -40.15
C GLU A 78 -1.88 16.79 -40.03
N GLY A 79 -3.21 16.83 -40.21
CA GLY A 79 -4.01 18.05 -40.16
C GLY A 79 -4.71 18.25 -38.83
N LEU A 80 -4.75 19.48 -38.30
CA LEU A 80 -5.67 19.86 -37.23
C LEU A 80 -7.09 19.85 -37.73
N ASN A 81 -7.81 18.73 -37.53
CA ASN A 81 -9.20 18.60 -37.90
C ASN A 81 -10.09 19.04 -36.74
N GLN A 82 -10.66 20.24 -36.79
CA GLN A 82 -11.59 20.73 -35.78
C GLN A 82 -13.03 20.47 -36.24
N VAL A 83 -13.74 19.59 -35.53
CA VAL A 83 -15.15 19.29 -35.79
C VAL A 83 -16.01 20.08 -34.81
N HIS A 84 -16.80 21.03 -35.31
CA HIS A 84 -17.77 21.80 -34.53
C HIS A 84 -19.11 21.06 -34.44
N SER A 85 -19.72 21.09 -33.25
CA SER A 85 -21.12 20.63 -33.04
C SER A 85 -21.36 19.14 -33.29
N VAL A 86 -20.48 18.28 -32.79
CA VAL A 86 -20.78 16.84 -32.78
C VAL A 86 -21.87 16.59 -31.75
N LYS A 87 -23.05 16.16 -32.18
CA LYS A 87 -24.06 15.63 -31.26
C LYS A 87 -23.48 14.43 -30.55
N PRO A 88 -23.50 14.40 -29.19
CA PRO A 88 -23.05 13.23 -28.46
C PRO A 88 -23.86 12.03 -28.96
N LYS A 89 -23.18 11.05 -29.55
CA LYS A 89 -23.79 9.79 -29.91
C LYS A 89 -24.21 9.10 -28.63
N ASN A 90 -25.46 8.73 -28.52
CA ASN A 90 -25.98 7.91 -27.45
C ASN A 90 -25.43 6.49 -27.64
N GLU A 91 -24.13 6.31 -27.39
CA GLU A 91 -23.47 5.02 -27.55
C GLU A 91 -23.79 4.16 -26.32
N SER A 92 -24.25 2.95 -26.57
CA SER A 92 -24.47 1.96 -25.52
C SER A 92 -23.14 1.41 -25.03
N ASP A 93 -22.99 1.33 -23.72
CA ASP A 93 -21.87 0.71 -23.00
C ASP A 93 -21.93 -0.84 -23.05
N LYS A 94 -22.92 -1.41 -23.72
CA LYS A 94 -23.09 -2.85 -23.87
C LYS A 94 -21.91 -3.51 -24.59
N ILE A 95 -21.39 -4.57 -24.02
CA ILE A 95 -20.46 -5.50 -24.66
C ILE A 95 -21.29 -6.43 -25.56
N ARG A 96 -21.02 -6.42 -26.87
CA ARG A 96 -21.65 -7.37 -27.80
C ARG A 96 -21.07 -8.75 -27.57
N ASN A 97 -21.95 -9.76 -27.56
CA ASN A 97 -21.56 -11.16 -27.34
C ASN A 97 -20.79 -11.43 -26.04
N ALA A 98 -21.09 -10.66 -24.98
CA ALA A 98 -20.37 -10.76 -23.70
C ALA A 98 -20.30 -12.19 -23.15
N ARG A 99 -21.38 -12.98 -23.28
CA ARG A 99 -21.41 -14.38 -22.83
C ARG A 99 -20.46 -15.27 -23.64
N GLN A 100 -20.39 -15.10 -24.95
CA GLN A 100 -19.46 -15.87 -25.79
C GLN A 100 -18.01 -15.51 -25.48
N ILE A 101 -17.72 -14.21 -25.28
CA ILE A 101 -16.40 -13.75 -24.87
C ILE A 101 -16.03 -14.35 -23.51
N ALA A 102 -16.96 -14.35 -22.55
CA ALA A 102 -16.72 -14.95 -21.24
C ALA A 102 -16.44 -16.47 -21.33
N GLU A 103 -17.13 -17.19 -22.19
CA GLU A 103 -16.91 -18.63 -22.42
C GLU A 103 -15.54 -18.90 -23.07
N LEU A 104 -15.12 -18.07 -24.03
CA LEU A 104 -13.81 -18.18 -24.65
C LEU A 104 -12.69 -17.92 -23.64
N LEU A 105 -12.85 -16.89 -22.82
CA LEU A 105 -11.87 -16.55 -21.76
C LEU A 105 -11.77 -17.61 -20.67
N ARG A 106 -12.88 -18.30 -20.33
CA ARG A 106 -12.87 -19.42 -19.37
C ARG A 106 -12.11 -20.66 -19.87
N LYS A 107 -11.88 -20.78 -21.19
CA LYS A 107 -11.09 -21.89 -21.75
C LYS A 107 -9.58 -21.66 -21.58
N ASP A 108 -9.17 -20.46 -21.27
CA ASP A 108 -7.78 -20.13 -21.01
C ASP A 108 -7.36 -20.68 -19.63
N PRO A 109 -6.33 -21.55 -19.55
CA PRO A 109 -5.93 -22.19 -18.29
C PRO A 109 -5.40 -21.20 -17.24
N GLU A 110 -5.01 -20.00 -17.64
CA GLU A 110 -4.58 -18.95 -16.69
C GLU A 110 -5.76 -18.19 -16.08
N VAL A 111 -6.97 -18.36 -16.59
CA VAL A 111 -8.17 -17.66 -16.10
C VAL A 111 -8.88 -18.53 -15.08
N ILE A 112 -8.95 -18.07 -13.83
CA ILE A 112 -9.66 -18.73 -12.73
C ILE A 112 -11.18 -18.67 -12.95
N GLY A 113 -11.65 -17.52 -13.46
CA GLY A 113 -13.07 -17.36 -13.77
C GLY A 113 -13.36 -15.99 -14.37
N VAL A 114 -14.57 -15.88 -14.93
CA VAL A 114 -15.10 -14.67 -15.58
C VAL A 114 -16.52 -14.43 -15.09
N ALA A 115 -16.76 -13.28 -14.46
CA ALA A 115 -18.08 -12.87 -13.98
C ALA A 115 -18.63 -11.70 -14.83
N PRO A 116 -19.69 -11.91 -15.60
CA PRO A 116 -20.43 -10.84 -16.25
C PRO A 116 -21.11 -9.93 -15.24
N ARG A 117 -21.02 -8.61 -15.44
CA ARG A 117 -21.58 -7.61 -14.55
C ARG A 117 -22.32 -6.52 -15.34
N LEU A 118 -23.35 -5.98 -14.72
CA LEU A 118 -24.07 -4.80 -15.17
C LEU A 118 -24.14 -3.81 -14.00
N THR A 119 -23.39 -2.73 -14.06
CA THR A 119 -23.40 -1.71 -12.99
C THR A 119 -24.22 -0.50 -13.40
N SER A 120 -25.05 -0.02 -12.49
CA SER A 120 -25.83 1.22 -12.69
C SER A 120 -25.80 2.07 -11.45
N GLN A 121 -25.76 3.40 -11.65
CA GLN A 121 -26.03 4.36 -10.61
C GLN A 121 -27.51 4.30 -10.26
N VAL A 122 -27.80 4.42 -8.96
CA VAL A 122 -29.18 4.42 -8.44
C VAL A 122 -29.29 5.33 -7.21
N PHE A 123 -30.53 5.68 -6.86
CA PHE A 123 -30.83 6.33 -5.60
C PHE A 123 -31.56 5.34 -4.70
N TYR A 124 -31.09 5.18 -3.49
CA TYR A 124 -31.74 4.39 -2.45
C TYR A 124 -32.60 5.31 -1.60
N ASN A 125 -33.88 5.00 -1.51
CA ASN A 125 -34.83 5.76 -0.69
C ASN A 125 -35.37 4.83 0.42
N PHE A 126 -35.22 5.25 1.66
CA PHE A 126 -35.75 4.53 2.81
C PHE A 126 -36.27 5.54 3.85
N GLY A 127 -37.57 5.62 4.03
CA GLY A 127 -38.18 6.66 4.80
C GLY A 127 -37.82 8.07 4.26
N PRO A 128 -37.35 8.99 5.11
CA PRO A 128 -36.94 10.34 4.70
C PRO A 128 -35.54 10.39 4.08
N VAL A 129 -34.76 9.29 4.15
CA VAL A 129 -33.34 9.26 3.71
C VAL A 129 -33.28 8.88 2.24
N LYS A 130 -32.53 9.70 1.49
CA LYS A 130 -32.22 9.45 0.08
C LYS A 130 -30.71 9.50 -0.12
N LEU A 131 -30.11 8.40 -0.59
CA LEU A 131 -28.68 8.29 -0.85
C LEU A 131 -28.44 7.86 -2.29
N ASN A 132 -27.40 8.42 -2.89
CA ASN A 132 -26.92 7.92 -4.16
C ASN A 132 -26.01 6.70 -3.94
N GLY A 133 -26.03 5.80 -4.90
CA GLY A 133 -25.14 4.64 -4.88
C GLY A 133 -25.15 3.90 -6.20
N SER A 134 -24.63 2.70 -6.18
CA SER A 134 -24.55 1.84 -7.38
C SER A 134 -25.09 0.45 -7.06
N VAL A 135 -25.85 -0.10 -8.00
CA VAL A 135 -26.27 -1.49 -7.99
C VAL A 135 -25.47 -2.27 -9.02
N ALA A 136 -24.86 -3.36 -8.61
CA ALA A 136 -24.18 -4.31 -9.48
C ALA A 136 -25.11 -5.53 -9.67
N GLY A 137 -25.58 -5.70 -10.92
CA GLY A 137 -26.26 -6.92 -11.35
C GLY A 137 -25.24 -7.97 -11.70
N VAL A 138 -25.26 -9.07 -10.97
CA VAL A 138 -24.26 -10.15 -11.09
C VAL A 138 -24.92 -11.53 -11.10
N ASP A 139 -24.19 -12.52 -11.63
CA ASP A 139 -24.43 -13.89 -11.22
C ASP A 139 -23.70 -14.13 -9.91
N ILE A 140 -24.46 -14.27 -8.83
CA ILE A 140 -23.90 -14.28 -7.48
C ILE A 140 -22.98 -15.47 -7.23
N MET A 141 -23.17 -16.59 -7.92
CA MET A 141 -22.32 -17.77 -7.76
C MET A 141 -20.98 -17.59 -8.46
N GLU A 142 -20.97 -16.95 -9.63
CA GLU A 142 -19.74 -16.61 -10.35
C GLU A 142 -18.97 -15.50 -9.60
N GLU A 143 -19.69 -14.50 -9.08
CA GLU A 143 -19.13 -13.41 -8.31
C GLU A 143 -18.49 -13.91 -6.99
N ASP A 144 -19.16 -14.85 -6.29
CA ASP A 144 -18.62 -15.45 -5.06
C ASP A 144 -17.35 -16.25 -5.33
N LYS A 145 -17.28 -17.01 -6.43
CA LYS A 145 -16.07 -17.73 -6.82
C LYS A 145 -14.86 -16.80 -7.04
N LEU A 146 -15.09 -15.60 -7.57
CA LEU A 146 -14.02 -14.67 -7.87
C LEU A 146 -13.60 -13.82 -6.68
N PHE A 147 -14.56 -13.39 -5.86
CA PHE A 147 -14.34 -12.38 -4.80
C PHE A 147 -14.58 -12.91 -3.39
N ALA A 148 -14.93 -14.20 -3.24
CA ALA A 148 -15.23 -14.84 -1.95
C ALA A 148 -16.26 -14.01 -1.13
N LEU A 149 -17.28 -13.48 -1.80
CA LEU A 149 -18.27 -12.59 -1.18
C LEU A 149 -19.01 -13.22 0.01
N ASN A 150 -19.18 -14.54 0.00
CA ASN A 150 -19.81 -15.24 1.10
C ASN A 150 -19.07 -15.05 2.43
N THR A 151 -17.74 -14.94 2.40
CA THR A 151 -16.93 -14.67 3.60
C THR A 151 -17.07 -13.24 4.12
N LYS A 152 -17.64 -12.34 3.32
CA LYS A 152 -17.82 -10.92 3.61
C LYS A 152 -19.23 -10.56 4.05
N ILE A 153 -20.15 -11.52 4.10
CA ILE A 153 -21.52 -11.30 4.58
C ILE A 153 -21.50 -11.15 6.11
N LYS A 154 -22.00 -10.03 6.60
CA LYS A 154 -22.16 -9.72 8.03
C LYS A 154 -23.52 -10.13 8.58
N ALA A 155 -24.56 -10.00 7.76
CA ALA A 155 -25.91 -10.36 8.12
C ALA A 155 -26.68 -10.87 6.88
N GLY A 156 -27.62 -11.79 7.06
CA GLY A 156 -28.36 -12.40 5.97
C GLY A 156 -27.60 -13.52 5.27
N SER A 157 -27.88 -13.73 3.98
CA SER A 157 -27.29 -14.84 3.22
C SER A 157 -27.08 -14.45 1.75
N LEU A 158 -25.91 -14.80 1.20
CA LEU A 158 -25.62 -14.66 -0.21
C LEU A 158 -26.56 -15.53 -1.07
N ALA A 159 -26.87 -16.75 -0.61
CA ALA A 159 -27.74 -17.67 -1.32
C ALA A 159 -29.19 -17.14 -1.43
N ALA A 160 -29.65 -16.32 -0.49
CA ALA A 160 -30.97 -15.70 -0.54
C ALA A 160 -31.16 -14.80 -1.76
N LEU A 161 -30.06 -14.24 -2.31
CA LEU A 161 -30.15 -13.43 -3.54
C LEU A 161 -30.58 -14.30 -4.76
N LYS A 162 -30.19 -15.56 -4.78
CA LYS A 162 -30.55 -16.48 -5.88
C LYS A 162 -32.05 -16.84 -5.86
N THR A 163 -32.63 -16.95 -4.67
CA THR A 163 -34.03 -17.36 -4.49
C THR A 163 -35.03 -16.21 -4.47
N THR A 164 -34.55 -14.99 -4.21
CA THR A 164 -35.38 -13.79 -4.13
C THR A 164 -35.22 -12.95 -5.40
N SER A 165 -36.25 -12.87 -6.24
CA SER A 165 -36.18 -12.18 -7.54
C SER A 165 -35.84 -10.68 -7.41
N ASN A 166 -36.35 -10.00 -6.37
CA ASN A 166 -36.07 -8.59 -6.06
C ASN A 166 -35.14 -8.45 -4.86
N GLY A 167 -34.23 -9.42 -4.64
CA GLY A 167 -33.26 -9.39 -3.56
C GLY A 167 -32.19 -8.33 -3.80
N LEU A 168 -31.72 -7.73 -2.71
CA LEU A 168 -30.63 -6.77 -2.69
C LEU A 168 -29.69 -7.10 -1.53
N ILE A 169 -28.40 -7.16 -1.80
CA ILE A 169 -27.36 -7.21 -0.77
C ILE A 169 -26.71 -5.85 -0.75
N ILE A 170 -26.72 -5.16 0.40
CA ILE A 170 -26.20 -3.80 0.54
C ILE A 170 -24.91 -3.78 1.34
N GLY A 171 -24.03 -2.80 1.08
CA GLY A 171 -22.85 -2.58 1.90
C GLY A 171 -23.18 -2.14 3.30
N SER A 172 -22.32 -2.49 4.28
CA SER A 172 -22.54 -2.19 5.70
C SER A 172 -22.63 -0.70 5.99
N GLY A 173 -21.84 0.11 5.30
CA GLY A 173 -21.90 1.57 5.44
C GLY A 173 -23.19 2.15 4.86
N LEU A 174 -23.67 1.62 3.72
CA LEU A 174 -24.97 2.00 3.16
C LEU A 174 -26.12 1.59 4.08
N ALA A 175 -26.08 0.37 4.64
CA ALA A 175 -27.05 -0.11 5.61
C ALA A 175 -27.12 0.80 6.85
N LYS A 176 -25.97 1.19 7.41
CA LYS A 176 -25.86 2.10 8.55
C LYS A 176 -26.45 3.47 8.25
N LYS A 177 -26.13 4.07 7.09
CA LYS A 177 -26.62 5.39 6.68
C LYS A 177 -28.14 5.41 6.42
N LEU A 178 -28.66 4.32 5.87
CA LEU A 178 -30.11 4.16 5.66
C LEU A 178 -30.85 3.67 6.92
N SER A 179 -30.14 3.22 7.96
CA SER A 179 -30.72 2.47 9.10
C SER A 179 -31.51 1.24 8.64
N ALA A 180 -31.07 0.57 7.57
CA ALA A 180 -31.73 -0.55 6.95
C ALA A 180 -31.18 -1.88 7.47
N ASN A 181 -32.08 -2.84 7.71
CA ASN A 181 -31.77 -4.18 8.18
C ASN A 181 -32.15 -5.24 7.14
N VAL A 182 -31.68 -6.47 7.35
CA VAL A 182 -32.10 -7.62 6.54
C VAL A 182 -33.60 -7.84 6.72
N GLY A 183 -34.32 -7.92 5.60
CA GLY A 183 -35.76 -8.03 5.55
C GLY A 183 -36.49 -6.75 5.10
N ASP A 184 -35.87 -5.59 5.24
CA ASP A 184 -36.46 -4.31 4.88
C ASP A 184 -36.67 -4.17 3.36
N LEU A 185 -37.63 -3.33 2.98
CA LEU A 185 -37.93 -3.01 1.61
C LEU A 185 -37.38 -1.62 1.28
N LEU A 186 -36.43 -1.56 0.37
CA LEU A 186 -35.83 -0.32 -0.14
C LEU A 186 -36.42 0.05 -1.50
N MET A 187 -36.74 1.31 -1.70
CA MET A 187 -37.08 1.85 -3.01
C MET A 187 -35.80 2.26 -3.72
N VAL A 188 -35.49 1.59 -4.84
CA VAL A 188 -34.33 1.86 -5.69
C VAL A 188 -34.84 2.61 -6.93
N THR A 189 -34.33 3.81 -7.13
CA THR A 189 -34.71 4.69 -8.24
C THR A 189 -33.55 4.81 -9.22
N THR A 190 -33.82 4.54 -10.50
CA THR A 190 -32.84 4.75 -11.57
C THR A 190 -32.71 6.22 -11.93
N PRO A 191 -31.62 6.63 -12.62
CA PRO A 191 -31.49 8.00 -13.16
C PRO A 191 -32.62 8.38 -14.12
N GLN A 192 -33.27 7.41 -14.75
CA GLN A 192 -34.43 7.61 -15.64
C GLN A 192 -35.76 7.75 -14.90
N GLY A 193 -35.72 7.72 -13.55
CA GLY A 193 -36.91 7.87 -12.70
C GLY A 193 -37.72 6.59 -12.47
N VAL A 194 -37.27 5.44 -12.95
CA VAL A 194 -37.94 4.14 -12.67
C VAL A 194 -37.71 3.76 -11.22
N ILE A 195 -38.80 3.48 -10.51
CA ILE A 195 -38.78 3.08 -9.09
C ILE A 195 -39.02 1.58 -9.00
N TYR A 196 -38.17 0.90 -8.24
CA TYR A 196 -38.27 -0.52 -8.01
C TYR A 196 -38.14 -0.83 -6.51
N THR A 197 -39.06 -1.59 -5.95
CA THR A 197 -38.98 -2.03 -4.56
C THR A 197 -38.17 -3.30 -4.45
N MET A 198 -37.08 -3.27 -3.69
CA MET A 198 -36.15 -4.37 -3.51
C MET A 198 -36.05 -4.74 -2.03
N LYS A 199 -35.98 -6.03 -1.73
CA LYS A 199 -35.87 -6.56 -0.39
C LYS A 199 -34.40 -6.77 -0.02
N VAL A 200 -33.95 -6.22 1.11
CA VAL A 200 -32.62 -6.47 1.65
C VAL A 200 -32.53 -7.91 2.12
N VAL A 201 -31.72 -8.72 1.47
CA VAL A 201 -31.49 -10.14 1.81
C VAL A 201 -30.16 -10.41 2.47
N GLY A 202 -29.26 -9.42 2.47
CA GLY A 202 -27.97 -9.51 3.13
C GLY A 202 -27.27 -8.16 3.22
N ILE A 203 -26.29 -8.09 4.13
CA ILE A 203 -25.41 -6.96 4.32
C ILE A 203 -23.98 -7.47 4.22
N PHE A 204 -23.16 -6.89 3.35
CA PHE A 204 -21.75 -7.23 3.18
C PHE A 204 -20.82 -6.14 3.73
N GLN A 205 -19.60 -6.50 4.07
CA GLN A 205 -18.53 -5.59 4.45
C GLN A 205 -17.21 -6.05 3.82
N LEU A 206 -16.69 -5.24 2.88
CA LEU A 206 -15.39 -5.46 2.25
C LEU A 206 -14.25 -4.79 3.02
N GLY A 207 -14.57 -3.75 3.81
CA GLY A 207 -13.58 -2.99 4.57
C GLY A 207 -13.10 -1.73 3.85
N LEU A 208 -13.65 -1.41 2.68
CA LEU A 208 -13.42 -0.18 1.95
C LEU A 208 -14.69 0.68 1.96
N GLY A 209 -14.64 1.80 2.65
CA GLY A 209 -15.79 2.69 2.79
C GLY A 209 -16.32 3.21 1.46
N GLU A 210 -15.47 3.43 0.47
CA GLU A 210 -15.87 3.80 -0.89
C GLU A 210 -16.78 2.76 -1.56
N ILE A 211 -16.65 1.50 -1.16
CA ILE A 211 -17.48 0.40 -1.65
C ILE A 211 -18.65 0.16 -0.71
N ASP A 212 -18.37 0.02 0.58
CA ASP A 212 -19.36 -0.35 1.59
C ASP A 212 -20.44 0.73 1.79
N ASN A 213 -20.13 2.01 1.48
CA ASN A 213 -21.07 3.12 1.58
C ASN A 213 -21.96 3.32 0.35
N VAL A 214 -21.62 2.69 -0.79
CA VAL A 214 -22.21 3.06 -2.10
C VAL A 214 -22.73 1.83 -2.86
N ARG A 215 -22.06 0.68 -2.74
CA ARG A 215 -22.36 -0.48 -3.59
C ARG A 215 -23.41 -1.40 -3.01
N SER A 216 -24.25 -1.92 -3.90
CA SER A 216 -25.12 -3.06 -3.62
C SER A 216 -25.01 -4.11 -4.72
N TYR A 217 -25.41 -5.34 -4.41
CA TYR A 217 -25.48 -6.45 -5.37
C TYR A 217 -26.90 -6.93 -5.50
N ALA A 218 -27.30 -7.16 -6.75
CA ALA A 218 -28.58 -7.77 -7.11
C ALA A 218 -28.37 -8.81 -8.19
N ASN A 219 -29.39 -9.63 -8.44
CA ASN A 219 -29.34 -10.59 -9.55
C ASN A 219 -29.25 -9.84 -10.87
N LEU A 220 -28.42 -10.31 -11.81
CA LEU A 220 -28.20 -9.69 -13.13
C LEU A 220 -29.53 -9.42 -13.86
N ALA A 221 -30.42 -10.42 -13.88
CA ALA A 221 -31.73 -10.28 -14.51
C ALA A 221 -32.61 -9.19 -13.87
N THR A 222 -32.49 -8.99 -12.56
CA THR A 222 -33.22 -7.93 -11.83
C THR A 222 -32.72 -6.54 -12.24
N VAL A 223 -31.41 -6.35 -12.34
CA VAL A 223 -30.85 -5.06 -12.75
C VAL A 223 -31.12 -4.77 -14.22
N GLN A 224 -31.09 -5.81 -15.09
CA GLN A 224 -31.50 -5.66 -16.48
C GLN A 224 -32.95 -5.17 -16.61
N LYS A 225 -33.89 -5.76 -15.83
CA LYS A 225 -35.29 -5.31 -15.73
C LYS A 225 -35.41 -3.89 -15.19
N LEU A 226 -34.69 -3.57 -14.11
CA LEU A 226 -34.64 -2.23 -13.50
C LEU A 226 -34.28 -1.14 -14.51
N LEU A 227 -33.35 -1.46 -15.43
CA LEU A 227 -32.86 -0.55 -16.46
C LEU A 227 -33.66 -0.62 -17.77
N GLY A 228 -34.69 -1.49 -17.87
CA GLY A 228 -35.44 -1.71 -19.11
C GLY A 228 -34.56 -2.28 -20.23
N LYS A 229 -33.55 -3.08 -19.91
CA LYS A 229 -32.61 -3.67 -20.85
C LYS A 229 -32.90 -5.15 -21.11
N ASP A 230 -32.44 -5.64 -22.25
CA ASP A 230 -32.57 -7.04 -22.63
C ASP A 230 -31.63 -7.95 -21.81
N ALA A 231 -31.89 -9.26 -21.78
CA ALA A 231 -31.10 -10.26 -21.03
C ALA A 231 -29.64 -10.42 -21.54
N SER A 232 -29.30 -9.86 -22.68
CA SER A 232 -27.93 -9.85 -23.21
C SER A 232 -27.14 -8.59 -22.84
N TYR A 233 -27.77 -7.65 -22.14
CA TYR A 233 -27.14 -6.39 -21.77
C TYR A 233 -26.17 -6.59 -20.59
N ILE A 234 -24.89 -6.52 -20.90
CA ILE A 234 -23.76 -6.66 -19.97
C ILE A 234 -22.80 -5.53 -20.28
N THR A 235 -22.34 -4.81 -19.28
CA THR A 235 -21.42 -3.67 -19.42
C THR A 235 -19.99 -4.03 -19.11
N ASP A 236 -19.78 -5.03 -18.24
CA ASP A 236 -18.46 -5.39 -17.75
C ASP A 236 -18.28 -6.92 -17.72
N LEU A 237 -17.06 -7.37 -17.99
CA LEU A 237 -16.61 -8.73 -17.68
C LEU A 237 -15.44 -8.61 -16.72
N ASN A 238 -15.62 -9.16 -15.53
CA ASN A 238 -14.58 -9.18 -14.49
C ASN A 238 -13.87 -10.54 -14.51
N LEU A 239 -12.55 -10.52 -14.56
CA LEU A 239 -11.72 -11.71 -14.61
C LEU A 239 -10.83 -11.80 -13.39
N LYS A 240 -10.62 -13.01 -12.92
CA LYS A 240 -9.53 -13.39 -12.02
C LYS A 240 -8.58 -14.35 -12.73
N ILE A 241 -7.29 -14.14 -12.56
CA ILE A 241 -6.23 -14.93 -13.18
C ILE A 241 -5.29 -15.50 -12.15
N THR A 242 -4.64 -16.60 -12.47
CA THR A 242 -3.73 -17.31 -11.56
C THR A 242 -2.55 -16.42 -11.12
N ASN A 243 -1.98 -15.66 -12.05
CA ASN A 243 -0.90 -14.73 -11.75
C ASN A 243 -1.36 -13.29 -11.94
N TYR A 244 -1.87 -12.67 -10.88
CA TYR A 244 -2.37 -11.29 -10.90
C TYR A 244 -1.32 -10.25 -11.34
N ARG A 245 -0.02 -10.53 -11.17
CA ARG A 245 1.08 -9.65 -11.64
C ARG A 245 1.22 -9.63 -13.15
N ALA A 246 0.73 -10.65 -13.85
CA ALA A 246 0.71 -10.70 -15.31
C ALA A 246 -0.56 -10.05 -15.90
N ALA A 247 -1.44 -9.46 -15.08
CA ALA A 247 -2.72 -8.91 -15.49
C ALA A 247 -2.59 -7.87 -16.60
N ARG A 248 -1.58 -7.00 -16.52
CA ARG A 248 -1.35 -5.95 -17.51
C ARG A 248 -1.08 -6.52 -18.91
N LEU A 249 -0.14 -7.44 -19.04
CA LEU A 249 0.17 -8.08 -20.34
C LEU A 249 -1.02 -8.85 -20.89
N LYS A 250 -1.75 -9.53 -19.99
CA LYS A 250 -2.96 -10.27 -20.37
C LYS A 250 -4.07 -9.33 -20.82
N ALA A 251 -4.26 -8.21 -20.14
CA ALA A 251 -5.24 -7.18 -20.52
C ALA A 251 -4.95 -6.60 -21.91
N GLU A 252 -3.70 -6.27 -22.20
CA GLU A 252 -3.27 -5.81 -23.53
C GLU A 252 -3.61 -6.83 -24.64
N GLY A 253 -3.35 -8.12 -24.38
CA GLY A 253 -3.70 -9.21 -25.31
C GLY A 253 -5.21 -9.35 -25.50
N ILE A 254 -5.99 -9.25 -24.45
CA ILE A 254 -7.47 -9.30 -24.50
C ILE A 254 -8.01 -8.09 -25.27
N GLN A 255 -7.49 -6.91 -25.04
CA GLN A 255 -7.87 -5.69 -25.74
C GLN A 255 -7.61 -5.81 -27.27
N ALA A 256 -6.44 -6.32 -27.63
CA ALA A 256 -6.07 -6.55 -29.03
C ALA A 256 -7.02 -7.56 -29.74
N ASN A 257 -7.39 -8.63 -29.04
CA ASN A 257 -8.20 -9.70 -29.62
C ASN A 257 -9.69 -9.37 -29.72
N PHE A 258 -10.25 -8.67 -28.73
CA PHE A 258 -11.70 -8.43 -28.68
C PHE A 258 -12.10 -6.99 -28.99
N GLY A 259 -11.16 -6.05 -29.07
CA GLY A 259 -11.42 -4.64 -29.37
C GLY A 259 -12.20 -3.89 -28.30
N TYR A 260 -12.27 -4.41 -27.09
CA TYR A 260 -12.80 -3.75 -25.90
C TYR A 260 -11.65 -3.29 -25.01
N LYS A 261 -11.87 -2.25 -24.22
CA LYS A 261 -10.87 -1.84 -23.24
C LYS A 261 -10.79 -2.93 -22.17
N ALA A 262 -9.57 -3.38 -21.93
CA ALA A 262 -9.26 -4.28 -20.85
C ALA A 262 -8.30 -3.57 -19.89
N GLU A 263 -8.76 -3.33 -18.68
CA GLU A 263 -8.05 -2.58 -17.66
C GLU A 263 -7.59 -3.54 -16.55
N ASP A 264 -6.31 -3.54 -16.29
CA ASP A 264 -5.72 -4.31 -15.19
C ASP A 264 -5.96 -3.65 -13.84
N TRP A 265 -5.82 -4.41 -12.76
CA TRP A 265 -6.08 -3.94 -11.41
C TRP A 265 -5.14 -2.80 -10.97
N GLU A 266 -3.90 -2.75 -11.46
CA GLU A 266 -2.94 -1.67 -11.15
C GLU A 266 -3.42 -0.34 -11.76
N THR A 267 -3.82 -0.36 -13.03
CA THR A 267 -4.36 0.80 -13.74
C THR A 267 -5.67 1.26 -13.09
N ALA A 268 -6.58 0.33 -12.79
CA ALA A 268 -7.86 0.63 -12.17
C ALA A 268 -7.72 1.25 -10.76
N ASN A 269 -6.65 0.93 -10.03
CA ASN A 269 -6.39 1.42 -8.68
C ASN A 269 -5.16 2.34 -8.59
N SER A 270 -4.78 2.95 -9.69
CA SER A 270 -3.56 3.78 -9.81
C SER A 270 -3.46 4.89 -8.77
N THR A 271 -4.58 5.49 -8.36
CA THR A 271 -4.62 6.52 -7.30
C THR A 271 -4.22 5.96 -5.94
N LEU A 272 -4.71 4.77 -5.58
CA LEU A 272 -4.35 4.11 -4.31
C LEU A 272 -2.88 3.68 -4.31
N LEU A 273 -2.39 3.17 -5.43
CA LEU A 273 -0.99 2.77 -5.61
C LEU A 273 -0.06 3.98 -5.59
N ALA A 274 -0.44 5.11 -6.21
CA ALA A 274 0.31 6.36 -6.11
C ALA A 274 0.43 6.82 -4.65
N GLY A 275 -0.64 6.71 -3.86
CA GLY A 275 -0.61 6.97 -2.43
C GLY A 275 0.39 6.07 -1.67
N ALA A 276 0.50 4.78 -2.04
CA ALA A 276 1.48 3.88 -1.46
C ALA A 276 2.93 4.30 -1.80
N ILE A 277 3.19 4.66 -3.06
CA ILE A 277 4.51 5.16 -3.49
C ILE A 277 4.90 6.43 -2.73
N ILE A 278 3.98 7.37 -2.54
CA ILE A 278 4.24 8.60 -1.78
C ILE A 278 4.58 8.26 -0.32
N ARG A 279 3.85 7.33 0.31
CA ARG A 279 4.15 6.87 1.68
C ARG A 279 5.54 6.24 1.78
N ASP A 280 5.95 5.44 0.79
CA ASP A 280 7.27 4.84 0.74
C ASP A 280 8.37 5.91 0.63
N ILE A 281 8.21 6.87 -0.28
CA ILE A 281 9.14 8.00 -0.45
C ILE A 281 9.29 8.78 0.87
N MET A 282 8.17 9.10 1.53
CA MET A 282 8.19 9.79 2.83
C MET A 282 8.91 8.97 3.89
N THR A 283 8.62 7.66 3.97
CA THR A 283 9.24 6.74 4.93
C THR A 283 10.75 6.69 4.77
N TYR A 284 11.23 6.50 3.54
CA TYR A 284 12.66 6.49 3.27
C TYR A 284 13.31 7.84 3.52
N SER A 285 12.69 8.95 3.13
CA SER A 285 13.21 10.30 3.33
C SER A 285 13.38 10.62 4.81
N VAL A 286 12.36 10.35 5.63
CA VAL A 286 12.43 10.55 7.08
C VAL A 286 13.47 9.64 7.71
N SER A 287 13.52 8.36 7.31
CA SER A 287 14.48 7.39 7.82
C SER A 287 15.93 7.81 7.54
N ILE A 288 16.22 8.24 6.32
CA ILE A 288 17.55 8.75 5.93
C ILE A 288 17.90 10.00 6.77
N THR A 289 16.96 10.93 6.93
CA THR A 289 17.18 12.14 7.75
C THR A 289 17.51 11.80 9.20
N LEU A 290 16.76 10.87 9.81
CA LEU A 290 17.03 10.41 11.18
C LEU A 290 18.41 9.78 11.32
N LEU A 291 18.84 8.99 10.34
CA LEU A 291 20.17 8.38 10.34
C LEU A 291 21.29 9.39 10.15
N ILE A 292 21.09 10.42 9.33
CA ILE A 292 22.03 11.54 9.19
C ILE A 292 22.17 12.25 10.54
N VAL A 293 21.07 12.55 11.21
CA VAL A 293 21.10 13.21 12.56
C VAL A 293 21.82 12.34 13.57
N ALA A 294 21.55 11.03 13.60
CA ALA A 294 22.26 10.07 14.45
C ALA A 294 23.77 10.04 14.13
N GLY A 295 24.13 10.09 12.83
CA GLY A 295 25.51 10.17 12.36
C GLY A 295 26.24 11.42 12.85
N PHE A 296 25.60 12.59 12.79
CA PHE A 296 26.15 13.82 13.35
C PHE A 296 26.38 13.71 14.87
N GLY A 297 25.45 13.07 15.59
CA GLY A 297 25.63 12.81 17.03
C GLY A 297 26.90 12.01 17.31
N ILE A 298 27.12 10.92 16.55
CA ILE A 298 28.31 10.07 16.67
C ILE A 298 29.56 10.86 16.32
N TYR A 299 29.55 11.59 15.21
CA TYR A 299 30.67 12.45 14.77
C TYR A 299 31.10 13.41 15.88
N ASN A 300 30.15 14.12 16.50
CA ASN A 300 30.44 15.08 17.57
C ASN A 300 31.00 14.40 18.81
N ILE A 301 30.43 13.26 19.23
CA ILE A 301 30.89 12.52 20.40
C ILE A 301 32.30 11.96 20.18
N LEU A 302 32.58 11.40 18.99
CA LEU A 302 33.92 10.92 18.66
C LEU A 302 34.94 12.04 18.61
N ASN A 303 34.64 13.20 18.02
CA ASN A 303 35.52 14.36 18.06
C ASN A 303 35.84 14.76 19.51
N MET A 304 34.84 14.90 20.36
CA MET A 304 35.02 15.24 21.76
C MET A 304 35.88 14.19 22.52
N THR A 305 35.65 12.91 22.19
CA THR A 305 36.44 11.80 22.76
C THR A 305 37.89 11.89 22.29
N ILE A 306 38.16 12.14 21.03
CA ILE A 306 39.51 12.30 20.49
C ILE A 306 40.23 13.46 21.14
N TYR A 307 39.61 14.66 21.25
CA TYR A 307 40.20 15.80 21.93
C TYR A 307 40.54 15.50 23.39
N SER A 308 39.66 14.82 24.12
CA SER A 308 39.89 14.47 25.50
C SER A 308 40.98 13.39 25.70
N LYS A 309 41.32 12.64 24.65
CA LYS A 309 42.30 11.56 24.62
C LYS A 309 43.57 11.89 23.84
N MET A 310 43.80 13.16 23.52
CA MET A 310 44.95 13.55 22.70
C MET A 310 46.28 13.14 23.32
N LYS A 311 46.44 13.26 24.65
CA LYS A 311 47.66 12.82 25.37
C LYS A 311 47.86 11.31 25.26
N ASP A 312 46.80 10.52 25.42
CA ASP A 312 46.83 9.08 25.29
C ASP A 312 47.21 8.65 23.86
N ILE A 313 46.67 9.37 22.84
CA ILE A 313 47.02 9.17 21.43
C ILE A 313 48.48 9.47 21.16
N ALA A 314 49.02 10.58 21.69
CA ALA A 314 50.42 10.95 21.55
C ALA A 314 51.35 9.89 22.16
N ILE A 315 51.04 9.37 23.35
CA ILE A 315 51.77 8.28 23.99
C ILE A 315 51.73 7.01 23.12
N LEU A 316 50.58 6.60 22.63
CA LEU A 316 50.46 5.43 21.77
C LEU A 316 51.34 5.57 20.49
N LYS A 317 51.33 6.74 19.86
CA LYS A 317 52.18 6.98 18.70
C LYS A 317 53.69 6.99 19.03
N ALA A 318 54.06 7.56 20.20
CA ALA A 318 55.44 7.54 20.69
C ALA A 318 55.93 6.12 21.00
N THR A 319 55.04 5.21 21.39
CA THR A 319 55.35 3.79 21.61
C THR A 319 55.29 2.92 20.36
N GLY A 320 55.12 3.53 19.17
CA GLY A 320 55.27 2.83 17.89
C GLY A 320 53.96 2.47 17.16
N PHE A 321 52.80 2.92 17.63
CA PHE A 321 51.53 2.74 16.88
C PHE A 321 51.52 3.62 15.64
N ALA A 322 51.21 3.03 14.48
CA ALA A 322 51.06 3.75 13.25
C ALA A 322 49.75 4.58 13.23
N ALA A 323 49.70 5.61 12.39
CA ALA A 323 48.49 6.42 12.21
C ALA A 323 47.23 5.60 11.87
N LYS A 324 47.39 4.53 11.09
CA LYS A 324 46.32 3.57 10.74
C LYS A 324 45.80 2.80 11.94
N ASP A 325 46.65 2.49 12.93
CA ASP A 325 46.26 1.73 14.11
C ASP A 325 45.39 2.63 15.02
N VAL A 326 45.79 3.90 15.19
CA VAL A 326 45.00 4.88 15.93
C VAL A 326 43.66 5.12 15.24
N THR A 327 43.65 5.29 13.90
CA THR A 327 42.39 5.38 13.14
C THR A 327 41.52 4.13 13.36
N GLY A 328 42.13 2.95 13.35
CA GLY A 328 41.45 1.68 13.60
C GLY A 328 40.80 1.60 14.98
N ILE A 329 41.45 2.14 16.04
CA ILE A 329 40.89 2.17 17.40
C ILE A 329 39.56 2.95 17.42
N PHE A 330 39.55 4.19 16.90
CA PHE A 330 38.35 5.03 16.94
C PHE A 330 37.27 4.57 15.96
N LEU A 331 37.64 4.02 14.81
CA LEU A 331 36.67 3.39 13.89
C LEU A 331 36.04 2.15 14.53
N THR A 332 36.81 1.34 15.23
CA THR A 332 36.26 0.20 15.99
C THR A 332 35.30 0.65 17.08
N GLN A 333 35.59 1.77 17.76
CA GLN A 333 34.65 2.35 18.74
C GLN A 333 33.32 2.73 18.09
N SER A 334 33.34 3.43 16.94
CA SER A 334 32.11 3.80 16.23
C SER A 334 31.33 2.58 15.76
N LEU A 335 32.00 1.53 15.29
CA LEU A 335 31.35 0.29 14.87
C LEU A 335 30.71 -0.46 16.05
N ILE A 336 31.37 -0.49 17.23
CA ILE A 336 30.76 -1.08 18.43
C ILE A 336 29.52 -0.29 18.87
N ILE A 337 29.60 1.06 18.88
CA ILE A 337 28.45 1.92 19.17
C ILE A 337 27.32 1.66 18.16
N GLY A 338 27.67 1.57 16.89
CA GLY A 338 26.71 1.30 15.81
C GLY A 338 26.03 -0.06 15.96
N LEU A 339 26.80 -1.11 16.20
CA LEU A 339 26.26 -2.46 16.32
C LEU A 339 25.37 -2.60 17.56
N VAL A 340 25.85 -2.17 18.73
CA VAL A 340 25.08 -2.26 19.96
C VAL A 340 23.87 -1.34 19.92
N GLY A 341 24.04 -0.10 19.43
CA GLY A 341 22.94 0.85 19.26
C GLY A 341 21.88 0.34 18.28
N SER A 342 22.28 -0.29 17.16
CA SER A 342 21.34 -0.89 16.21
C SER A 342 20.58 -2.06 16.83
N LEU A 343 21.25 -2.97 17.55
CA LEU A 343 20.59 -4.08 18.22
C LEU A 343 19.58 -3.60 19.27
N LEU A 344 19.94 -2.61 20.09
CA LEU A 344 19.00 -1.98 21.02
C LEU A 344 17.86 -1.27 20.27
N GLY A 345 18.17 -0.61 19.15
CA GLY A 345 17.18 0.05 18.29
C GLY A 345 16.16 -0.92 17.71
N LEU A 346 16.60 -2.13 17.31
CA LEU A 346 15.67 -3.17 16.86
C LEU A 346 14.70 -3.59 17.96
N VAL A 347 15.21 -3.78 19.19
CA VAL A 347 14.36 -4.16 20.33
C VAL A 347 13.35 -3.05 20.62
N VAL A 348 13.81 -1.81 20.69
CA VAL A 348 12.96 -0.64 20.95
C VAL A 348 11.94 -0.47 19.83
N GLY A 349 12.35 -0.55 18.56
CA GLY A 349 11.46 -0.46 17.41
C GLY A 349 10.42 -1.57 17.37
N TYR A 350 10.82 -2.80 17.68
CA TYR A 350 9.90 -3.94 17.78
C TYR A 350 8.86 -3.75 18.90
N VAL A 351 9.30 -3.33 20.09
CA VAL A 351 8.38 -3.07 21.22
C VAL A 351 7.40 -1.96 20.89
N PHE A 352 7.86 -0.85 20.30
CA PHE A 352 6.96 0.23 19.86
C PHE A 352 5.99 -0.24 18.77
N SER A 353 6.43 -1.04 17.81
CA SER A 353 5.56 -1.63 16.79
C SER A 353 4.49 -2.54 17.40
N LEU A 354 4.85 -3.34 18.43
CA LEU A 354 3.87 -4.16 19.15
C LEU A 354 2.84 -3.33 19.92
N LEU A 355 3.28 -2.24 20.56
CA LEU A 355 2.38 -1.33 21.27
C LEU A 355 1.42 -0.66 20.30
N LEU A 356 1.90 -0.21 19.12
CA LEU A 356 1.06 0.34 18.07
C LEU A 356 0.05 -0.66 17.51
N ALA A 357 0.43 -1.93 17.35
CA ALA A 357 -0.48 -2.98 16.88
C ALA A 357 -1.64 -3.24 17.85
N GLN A 358 -1.49 -2.89 19.12
CA GLN A 358 -2.53 -3.06 20.15
C GLN A 358 -3.43 -1.82 20.29
N VAL A 359 -3.07 -0.69 19.66
CA VAL A 359 -3.91 0.50 19.69
C VAL A 359 -5.19 0.23 18.90
N PRO A 360 -6.36 0.26 19.53
CA PRO A 360 -7.62 0.14 18.81
C PRO A 360 -7.73 1.33 17.85
N PHE A 361 -7.89 1.04 16.59
CA PHE A 361 -8.01 2.05 15.56
C PHE A 361 -9.35 1.87 14.86
N ASP A 362 -10.26 2.79 15.13
CA ASP A 362 -11.49 2.87 14.36
C ASP A 362 -11.23 3.75 13.13
N GLY A 363 -11.01 3.10 11.99
CA GLY A 363 -10.85 3.78 10.69
C GLY A 363 -12.12 4.47 10.21
N GLY A 364 -13.17 4.45 11.01
CA GLY A 364 -14.46 5.09 10.74
C GLY A 364 -15.14 4.48 9.51
N GLU A 365 -15.69 5.34 8.68
CA GLU A 365 -16.38 4.94 7.45
C GLU A 365 -15.45 4.62 6.29
N LEU A 366 -14.14 4.92 6.39
CA LEU A 366 -13.19 4.76 5.29
C LEU A 366 -12.53 3.38 5.26
N LEU A 367 -12.15 2.88 6.42
CA LEU A 367 -11.44 1.59 6.54
C LEU A 367 -11.98 0.83 7.75
N ALA A 368 -12.47 -0.37 7.54
CA ALA A 368 -12.88 -1.27 8.63
C ALA A 368 -11.64 -1.96 9.21
N LEU A 369 -10.92 -1.25 10.07
CA LEU A 369 -9.76 -1.71 10.80
C LEU A 369 -10.06 -1.71 12.28
N ASP A 370 -9.86 -2.85 12.94
CA ASP A 370 -9.95 -2.95 14.41
C ASP A 370 -8.64 -2.56 15.09
N SER A 371 -7.51 -2.62 14.36
CA SER A 371 -6.18 -2.24 14.84
C SER A 371 -5.28 -1.81 13.67
N LEU A 372 -4.17 -1.13 13.99
CA LEU A 372 -3.21 -0.70 12.96
C LEU A 372 -2.51 -1.92 12.33
N PRO A 373 -2.47 -2.02 10.99
CA PRO A 373 -1.78 -3.10 10.31
C PRO A 373 -0.26 -2.91 10.39
N ILE A 374 0.40 -3.71 11.18
CA ILE A 374 1.85 -3.66 11.36
C ILE A 374 2.50 -4.86 10.66
N ASN A 375 3.52 -4.59 9.86
CA ASN A 375 4.30 -5.64 9.19
C ASN A 375 5.57 -5.93 9.99
N PHE A 376 5.75 -7.18 10.43
CA PHE A 376 6.91 -7.66 11.19
C PHE A 376 7.90 -8.47 10.33
N ASP A 377 8.01 -8.17 9.02
CA ASP A 377 8.92 -8.89 8.13
C ASP A 377 10.39 -8.68 8.55
N SER A 378 11.09 -9.78 8.82
CA SER A 378 12.48 -9.82 9.30
C SER A 378 13.49 -9.12 8.38
N LYS A 379 13.17 -8.98 7.08
CA LYS A 379 14.03 -8.27 6.12
C LYS A 379 14.31 -6.82 6.52
N TYR A 380 13.31 -6.12 7.08
CA TYR A 380 13.46 -4.72 7.49
C TYR A 380 14.37 -4.58 8.72
N TYR A 381 14.33 -5.55 9.62
CA TYR A 381 15.21 -5.60 10.79
C TYR A 381 16.68 -5.80 10.36
N PHE A 382 16.92 -6.70 9.41
CA PHE A 382 18.26 -6.89 8.86
C PHE A 382 18.77 -5.64 8.14
N ILE A 383 17.95 -5.01 7.30
CA ILE A 383 18.28 -3.75 6.64
C ILE A 383 18.61 -2.67 7.67
N GLY A 384 17.85 -2.58 8.77
CA GLY A 384 18.08 -1.63 9.86
C GLY A 384 19.46 -1.78 10.50
N ILE A 385 19.90 -3.03 10.79
CA ILE A 385 21.25 -3.27 11.31
C ILE A 385 22.32 -2.81 10.33
N VAL A 386 22.22 -3.25 9.08
CA VAL A 386 23.20 -2.89 8.03
C VAL A 386 23.28 -1.37 7.89
N PHE A 387 22.14 -0.72 7.84
CA PHE A 387 22.07 0.74 7.69
C PHE A 387 22.67 1.48 8.89
N GLY A 388 22.36 1.04 10.13
CA GLY A 388 22.90 1.61 11.36
C GLY A 388 24.41 1.48 11.43
N VAL A 389 24.95 0.29 11.13
CA VAL A 389 26.39 0.04 11.12
C VAL A 389 27.09 0.86 10.03
N LEU A 390 26.53 0.96 8.84
CA LEU A 390 27.08 1.79 7.75
C LEU A 390 27.10 3.26 8.15
N THR A 391 26.01 3.80 8.68
CA THR A 391 25.93 5.19 9.11
C THR A 391 26.97 5.51 10.17
N THR A 392 27.16 4.61 11.15
CA THR A 392 28.15 4.80 12.22
C THR A 392 29.58 4.64 11.70
N ALA A 393 29.81 3.76 10.75
CA ALA A 393 31.12 3.63 10.09
C ALA A 393 31.50 4.92 9.35
N VAL A 394 30.57 5.46 8.55
CA VAL A 394 30.78 6.72 7.79
C VAL A 394 30.97 7.92 8.74
N ALA A 395 30.09 8.05 9.73
CA ALA A 395 30.17 9.14 10.72
C ALA A 395 31.45 9.08 11.56
N GLY A 396 31.92 7.89 11.90
CA GLY A 396 33.13 7.67 12.67
C GLY A 396 34.44 7.80 11.87
N TRP A 397 34.37 7.62 10.55
CA TRP A 397 35.58 7.59 9.71
C TRP A 397 36.33 8.93 9.69
N MET A 398 35.64 10.06 9.53
CA MET A 398 36.27 11.40 9.52
C MET A 398 37.00 11.72 10.83
N PRO A 399 36.36 11.63 12.02
CA PRO A 399 37.06 11.87 13.28
C PRO A 399 38.22 10.91 13.50
N SER A 400 38.03 9.63 13.21
CA SER A 400 39.07 8.59 13.38
C SER A 400 40.32 8.90 12.54
N ARG A 401 40.11 9.38 11.31
CA ARG A 401 41.22 9.77 10.42
C ARG A 401 41.96 11.01 10.95
N LYS A 402 41.25 11.97 11.58
CA LYS A 402 41.89 13.12 12.25
C LYS A 402 42.75 12.66 13.42
N ALA A 403 42.26 11.71 14.24
CA ALA A 403 43.02 11.16 15.36
C ALA A 403 44.36 10.53 14.90
N GLY A 404 44.37 9.82 13.78
CA GLY A 404 45.59 9.25 13.20
C GLY A 404 46.60 10.29 12.75
N LYS A 405 46.22 11.51 12.44
CA LYS A 405 47.09 12.59 11.96
C LYS A 405 47.71 13.45 13.05
N ILE A 406 47.30 13.28 14.31
CA ILE A 406 47.80 14.04 15.45
C ILE A 406 49.34 13.84 15.59
N ASP A 407 50.09 14.94 15.68
CA ASP A 407 51.55 14.92 15.93
C ASP A 407 51.83 14.75 17.42
N PRO A 408 52.53 13.67 17.87
CA PRO A 408 52.86 13.43 19.24
C PRO A 408 53.77 14.55 19.83
N ILE A 409 54.61 15.17 19.02
CA ILE A 409 55.57 16.20 19.49
C ILE A 409 54.85 17.46 19.92
N GLU A 410 53.86 17.92 19.13
CA GLU A 410 53.06 19.11 19.46
C GLU A 410 52.30 18.95 20.77
N ILE A 411 51.66 17.78 20.96
CA ILE A 411 50.83 17.49 22.14
C ILE A 411 51.68 17.35 23.40
N ILE A 412 52.87 16.71 23.33
CA ILE A 412 53.75 16.49 24.51
C ILE A 412 54.41 17.80 24.91
N ARG A 413 54.74 18.69 23.98
CA ARG A 413 55.33 20.01 24.25
C ARG A 413 54.33 21.02 24.77
N GLY A 414 53.04 20.77 24.66
CA GLY A 414 51.98 21.64 25.14
C GLY A 414 51.78 22.90 24.25
N ILE A 415 52.14 22.80 22.94
CA ILE A 415 51.96 23.84 21.95
C ILE A 415 50.64 23.57 21.18
#